data_53aa83e1f87e396323e717f594c258f2
#
_entry.id   53aa83e1f87e396323e717f594c258f2
#
_cell.length_a   1.000
_cell.length_b   1.000
_cell.length_c   1.000
_cell.angle_alpha   90.00
_cell.angle_beta   90.00
_cell.angle_gamma   90.00
#
_symmetry.space_group_name_H-M   'P 1'
#
loop_
_entity.id
_entity.type
_entity.pdbx_description
1 polymer ?
#
loop_
_entity_poly.entity_id
_entity_poly.type
_entity_poly.pdbx_seq_one_letter_code
_entity_poly.pdbx_strand_id
1 'polypeptide(L)'
;MSRKTGKKRHTLLIVLTILLAVLVITALILMTHTQIIVGTIQKLSASTVNTINSYEPLGEPMEGVKDNGQYIITEIKYSENYPNSFLDITYPDENRETPRPTLIYFHGGGFFGGSKSVGDPLAESDATALLDDICAEGFNLVNIDYVLVPEYHFPAPLIQANEAFRFLIDHADEYHLDMDRVVIMGSSAGAIITSQLGSIITNPDYAEALGISPVMKPEQVKVVVLDDAPLVYEKFSLGTKVLVGNYVKGSIFLSREEKQTYNNILWVDSNYPDAFLLGSEYYVDMREMDTALTSANVNHSIVDPLAERDLQMQHCFVASERVDEVAKDAFDRMMTFIKQLTK
;
A
#
# COMPACT_ATOMS: atom_id res chain seq x y z
N MET A 1 -31.64 1.82 -59.92
CA MET A 1 -31.37 2.39 -58.53
C MET A 1 -30.72 1.39 -57.56
N SER A 2 -30.77 0.10 -57.70
CA SER A 2 -30.32 -0.95 -56.79
C SER A 2 -28.79 -1.09 -56.61
N ARG A 3 -27.95 -0.82 -57.65
CA ARG A 3 -26.49 -0.98 -57.58
C ARG A 3 -25.71 0.06 -56.74
N LYS A 4 -26.26 1.26 -56.57
CA LYS A 4 -25.64 2.35 -55.77
C LYS A 4 -25.77 2.12 -54.23
N THR A 5 -26.83 1.48 -53.80
CA THR A 5 -27.10 1.17 -52.37
C THR A 5 -26.23 0.04 -51.84
N GLY A 6 -25.94 -1.00 -52.67
CA GLY A 6 -25.06 -2.09 -52.29
C GLY A 6 -23.59 -1.64 -52.12
N LYS A 7 -23.09 -0.78 -53.02
CA LYS A 7 -21.72 -0.25 -52.94
C LYS A 7 -21.52 0.64 -51.69
N LYS A 8 -22.51 1.47 -51.31
CA LYS A 8 -22.47 2.28 -50.09
C LYS A 8 -22.49 1.43 -48.83
N ARG A 9 -23.27 0.35 -48.77
CA ARG A 9 -23.31 -0.59 -47.65
C ARG A 9 -21.97 -1.32 -47.49
N HIS A 10 -21.36 -1.76 -48.58
CA HIS A 10 -20.05 -2.44 -48.52
C HIS A 10 -18.94 -1.51 -48.04
N THR A 11 -18.89 -0.26 -48.53
CA THR A 11 -17.95 0.76 -48.04
C THR A 11 -18.15 1.06 -46.57
N LEU A 12 -19.41 1.19 -46.09
CA LEU A 12 -19.73 1.40 -44.67
C LEU A 12 -19.23 0.23 -43.81
N LEU A 13 -19.45 -1.01 -44.27
CA LEU A 13 -18.96 -2.21 -43.53
C LEU A 13 -17.43 -2.21 -43.42
N ILE A 14 -16.70 -1.88 -44.50
CA ILE A 14 -15.26 -1.78 -44.49
C ILE A 14 -14.79 -0.72 -43.47
N VAL A 15 -15.40 0.45 -43.48
CA VAL A 15 -15.06 1.54 -42.53
C VAL A 15 -15.32 1.10 -41.10
N LEU A 16 -16.46 0.48 -40.81
CA LEU A 16 -16.76 -0.04 -39.48
C LEU A 16 -15.78 -1.13 -39.01
N THR A 17 -15.39 -2.02 -39.92
CA THR A 17 -14.39 -3.06 -39.63
C THR A 17 -13.02 -2.45 -39.30
N ILE A 18 -12.60 -1.44 -40.06
CA ILE A 18 -11.33 -0.73 -39.80
C ILE A 18 -11.40 -0.01 -38.47
N LEU A 19 -12.49 0.71 -38.17
CA LEU A 19 -12.67 1.38 -36.90
C LEU A 19 -12.64 0.41 -35.72
N LEU A 20 -13.32 -0.74 -35.85
CA LEU A 20 -13.29 -1.78 -34.83
C LEU A 20 -11.87 -2.36 -34.64
N ALA A 21 -11.17 -2.61 -35.73
CA ALA A 21 -9.79 -3.10 -35.67
C ALA A 21 -8.86 -2.09 -34.99
N VAL A 22 -8.98 -0.80 -35.30
CA VAL A 22 -8.20 0.27 -34.64
C VAL A 22 -8.52 0.31 -33.15
N LEU A 23 -9.79 0.24 -32.78
CA LEU A 23 -10.23 0.24 -31.36
C LEU A 23 -9.64 -0.96 -30.59
N VAL A 24 -9.72 -2.16 -31.17
CA VAL A 24 -9.16 -3.38 -30.56
C VAL A 24 -7.63 -3.28 -30.42
N ILE A 25 -6.93 -2.81 -31.46
CA ILE A 25 -5.47 -2.62 -31.39
C ILE A 25 -5.11 -1.59 -30.32
N THR A 26 -5.81 -0.47 -30.26
CA THR A 26 -5.59 0.56 -29.21
C THR A 26 -5.80 -0.01 -27.82
N ALA A 27 -6.89 -0.76 -27.60
CA ALA A 27 -7.16 -1.42 -26.33
C ALA A 27 -6.05 -2.40 -25.94
N LEU A 28 -5.59 -3.22 -26.89
CA LEU A 28 -4.46 -4.15 -26.65
C LEU A 28 -3.16 -3.41 -26.30
N ILE A 29 -2.86 -2.30 -26.99
CA ILE A 29 -1.68 -1.47 -26.66
C ILE A 29 -1.80 -0.94 -25.24
N LEU A 30 -2.94 -0.38 -24.85
CA LEU A 30 -3.15 0.14 -23.50
C LEU A 30 -3.06 -0.94 -22.42
N MET A 31 -3.53 -2.16 -22.72
CA MET A 31 -3.47 -3.30 -21.78
C MET A 31 -2.06 -3.88 -21.66
N THR A 32 -1.26 -3.85 -22.73
CA THR A 32 0.14 -4.31 -22.73
C THR A 32 1.13 -3.26 -22.23
N HIS A 33 0.73 -1.99 -22.21
CA HIS A 33 1.56 -0.85 -21.81
C HIS A 33 0.75 0.05 -20.85
N THR A 34 0.43 -0.49 -19.66
CA THR A 34 -0.41 0.18 -18.67
C THR A 34 0.19 1.50 -18.16
N GLN A 35 1.51 1.69 -18.29
CA GLN A 35 2.19 2.95 -17.99
C GLN A 35 1.63 4.14 -18.81
N ILE A 36 1.04 3.91 -19.98
CA ILE A 36 0.38 4.98 -20.76
C ILE A 36 -0.83 5.52 -19.99
N ILE A 37 -1.63 4.61 -19.43
CA ILE A 37 -2.82 4.98 -18.63
C ILE A 37 -2.37 5.64 -17.33
N VAL A 38 -1.51 4.95 -16.58
CA VAL A 38 -1.06 5.40 -15.25
C VAL A 38 -0.30 6.72 -15.34
N GLY A 39 0.64 6.87 -16.29
CA GLY A 39 1.35 8.13 -16.50
C GLY A 39 0.44 9.28 -16.98
N THR A 40 -0.68 8.96 -17.66
CA THR A 40 -1.68 9.98 -17.98
C THR A 40 -2.43 10.43 -16.74
N ILE A 41 -2.85 9.49 -15.87
CA ILE A 41 -3.50 9.80 -14.58
C ILE A 41 -2.57 10.64 -13.72
N GLN A 42 -1.30 10.25 -13.56
CA GLN A 42 -0.32 11.02 -12.80
C GLN A 42 -0.20 12.47 -13.29
N LYS A 43 -0.09 12.67 -14.61
CA LYS A 43 0.00 14.03 -15.20
C LYS A 43 -1.25 14.87 -14.97
N LEU A 44 -2.43 14.25 -15.01
CA LEU A 44 -3.70 14.96 -14.76
C LEU A 44 -3.88 15.28 -13.27
N SER A 45 -3.30 14.48 -12.39
CA SER A 45 -3.38 14.63 -10.93
C SER A 45 -2.10 15.24 -10.33
N ALA A 46 -1.24 15.86 -11.13
CA ALA A 46 0.11 16.32 -10.72
C ALA A 46 0.12 17.30 -9.54
N SER A 47 -1.01 17.93 -9.21
CA SER A 47 -1.14 18.79 -8.03
C SER A 47 -1.38 18.03 -6.72
N THR A 48 -1.67 16.73 -6.80
CA THR A 48 -2.06 15.90 -5.65
C THR A 48 -1.23 14.63 -5.49
N VAL A 49 -0.36 14.30 -6.45
CA VAL A 49 0.49 13.12 -6.43
C VAL A 49 1.95 13.47 -6.71
N ASN A 50 2.84 12.93 -5.89
CA ASN A 50 4.26 12.95 -6.19
C ASN A 50 4.55 11.96 -7.32
N THR A 51 5.46 12.34 -8.21
CA THR A 51 6.01 11.42 -9.22
C THR A 51 7.51 11.31 -9.02
N ILE A 52 8.08 10.17 -9.42
CA ILE A 52 9.51 9.92 -9.26
C ILE A 52 10.37 10.97 -9.95
N ASN A 53 9.93 11.46 -11.13
CA ASN A 53 10.68 12.41 -11.95
C ASN A 53 10.54 13.86 -11.49
N SER A 54 9.62 14.15 -10.59
CA SER A 54 9.32 15.49 -10.09
C SER A 54 9.26 15.53 -8.57
N TYR A 55 9.77 14.49 -7.90
CA TYR A 55 9.79 14.48 -6.45
C TYR A 55 10.69 15.59 -5.92
N GLU A 56 10.07 16.48 -5.22
CA GLU A 56 10.69 17.50 -4.39
C GLU A 56 10.17 17.31 -2.97
N PRO A 57 10.95 17.56 -1.93
CA PRO A 57 10.43 17.57 -0.57
C PRO A 57 9.17 18.44 -0.50
N LEU A 58 8.12 17.95 0.17
CA LEU A 58 6.85 18.67 0.26
C LEU A 58 6.96 19.99 1.02
N GLY A 59 8.04 20.16 1.77
CA GLY A 59 8.39 21.36 2.50
C GLY A 59 9.86 21.37 2.89
N GLU A 60 10.29 22.44 3.55
CA GLU A 60 11.59 22.45 4.20
C GLU A 60 11.59 21.43 5.35
N PRO A 61 12.71 20.71 5.59
CA PRO A 61 12.84 19.87 6.77
C PRO A 61 12.48 20.65 8.03
N MET A 62 11.62 20.07 8.86
CA MET A 62 11.19 20.71 10.10
C MET A 62 11.28 19.75 11.28
N GLU A 63 11.52 20.32 12.44
CA GLU A 63 11.47 19.62 13.73
C GLU A 63 10.74 20.52 14.71
N GLY A 64 9.71 19.98 15.38
CA GLY A 64 8.92 20.76 16.33
C GLY A 64 7.59 20.16 16.72
N VAL A 65 6.82 20.92 17.48
CA VAL A 65 5.51 20.52 18.01
C VAL A 65 4.42 20.92 17.02
N LYS A 66 3.56 19.98 16.68
CA LYS A 66 2.36 20.20 15.89
C LYS A 66 1.27 20.87 16.76
N ASP A 67 0.24 21.45 16.12
CA ASP A 67 -0.90 22.08 16.82
C ASP A 67 -1.66 21.12 17.74
N ASN A 68 -1.62 19.81 17.45
CA ASN A 68 -2.23 18.76 18.26
C ASN A 68 -1.34 18.31 19.45
N GLY A 69 -0.17 18.91 19.67
CA GLY A 69 0.77 18.59 20.73
C GLY A 69 1.74 17.45 20.42
N GLN A 70 1.62 16.80 19.28
CA GLN A 70 2.58 15.80 18.83
C GLN A 70 3.88 16.46 18.38
N TYR A 71 5.01 15.76 18.55
CA TYR A 71 6.31 16.23 18.06
C TYR A 71 6.66 15.55 16.76
N ILE A 72 7.14 16.28 15.75
CA ILE A 72 7.45 15.74 14.43
C ILE A 72 8.85 16.12 13.96
N ILE A 73 9.49 15.20 13.25
CA ILE A 73 10.72 15.42 12.47
C ILE A 73 10.41 14.99 11.04
N THR A 74 10.57 15.90 10.08
CA THR A 74 10.20 15.65 8.68
C THR A 74 11.41 15.59 7.75
N GLU A 75 11.22 15.01 6.57
CA GLU A 75 12.17 14.94 5.46
C GLU A 75 13.51 14.27 5.82
N ILE A 76 13.46 13.25 6.68
CA ILE A 76 14.63 12.45 7.05
C ILE A 76 14.99 11.55 5.86
N LYS A 77 16.18 11.73 5.28
CA LYS A 77 16.64 10.90 4.16
C LYS A 77 17.22 9.60 4.65
N TYR A 78 16.62 8.46 4.26
CA TYR A 78 17.04 7.15 4.73
C TYR A 78 17.91 6.36 3.73
N SER A 79 17.96 6.76 2.44
CA SER A 79 18.79 6.11 1.42
C SER A 79 19.13 7.06 0.29
N GLU A 80 20.25 6.78 -0.41
CA GLU A 80 20.69 7.46 -1.64
C GLU A 80 20.34 6.65 -2.91
N ASN A 81 19.82 5.43 -2.78
CA ASN A 81 19.64 4.52 -3.92
C ASN A 81 18.40 4.84 -4.74
N TYR A 82 17.42 5.52 -4.13
CA TYR A 82 16.16 5.89 -4.77
C TYR A 82 15.85 7.38 -4.51
N PRO A 83 15.21 8.07 -5.47
CA PRO A 83 15.06 9.53 -5.39
C PRO A 83 14.12 10.02 -4.28
N ASN A 84 13.12 9.24 -3.88
CA ASN A 84 12.17 9.60 -2.83
C ASN A 84 12.34 8.76 -1.56
N SER A 85 13.59 8.54 -1.15
CA SER A 85 13.95 7.83 0.09
C SER A 85 13.89 8.76 1.29
N PHE A 86 12.68 9.23 1.64
CA PHE A 86 12.44 10.11 2.79
C PHE A 86 11.40 9.50 3.73
N LEU A 87 11.51 9.82 5.00
CA LEU A 87 10.53 9.44 6.02
C LEU A 87 10.31 10.60 7.00
N ASP A 88 9.16 10.57 7.67
CA ASP A 88 8.85 11.44 8.79
C ASP A 88 8.66 10.60 10.05
N ILE A 89 9.04 11.15 11.20
CA ILE A 89 8.83 10.53 12.51
C ILE A 89 7.95 11.45 13.35
N THR A 90 6.85 10.93 13.86
CA THR A 90 5.95 11.65 14.77
C THR A 90 5.90 10.94 16.11
N TYR A 91 6.03 11.69 17.20
CA TYR A 91 5.96 11.20 18.58
C TYR A 91 4.69 11.72 19.23
N PRO A 92 4.10 10.98 20.19
CA PRO A 92 2.89 11.40 20.90
C PRO A 92 2.99 12.76 21.60
N ASP A 93 4.19 13.14 22.02
CA ASP A 93 4.52 14.40 22.71
C ASP A 93 6.01 14.73 22.58
N GLU A 94 6.45 15.86 23.17
CA GLU A 94 7.84 16.30 23.16
C GLU A 94 8.81 15.36 23.92
N ASN A 95 8.30 14.49 24.79
CA ASN A 95 9.14 13.55 25.52
C ASN A 95 9.44 12.29 24.69
N ARG A 96 10.39 12.40 23.79
CA ARG A 96 10.82 11.32 22.89
C ARG A 96 11.54 10.16 23.60
N GLU A 97 12.08 10.40 24.79
CA GLU A 97 12.82 9.38 25.57
C GLU A 97 11.89 8.34 26.21
N THR A 98 10.59 8.59 26.25
CA THR A 98 9.63 7.61 26.76
C THR A 98 9.62 6.39 25.84
N PRO A 99 9.92 5.15 26.33
CA PRO A 99 9.88 3.95 25.50
C PRO A 99 8.47 3.68 24.96
N ARG A 100 8.30 3.75 23.66
CA ARG A 100 7.02 3.49 22.97
C ARG A 100 7.25 2.54 21.81
N PRO A 101 6.30 1.63 21.51
CA PRO A 101 6.37 0.82 20.29
C PRO A 101 6.42 1.73 19.05
N THR A 102 7.09 1.23 18.00
CA THR A 102 7.19 1.95 16.72
C THR A 102 6.19 1.38 15.72
N LEU A 103 5.33 2.25 15.17
CA LEU A 103 4.48 1.90 14.04
C LEU A 103 5.07 2.50 12.76
N ILE A 104 5.32 1.64 11.77
CA ILE A 104 5.83 2.03 10.45
C ILE A 104 4.68 1.93 9.46
N TYR A 105 4.40 3.04 8.77
CA TYR A 105 3.27 3.17 7.87
C TYR A 105 3.70 3.35 6.41
N PHE A 106 3.07 2.58 5.54
CA PHE A 106 3.17 2.67 4.08
C PHE A 106 1.86 3.21 3.50
N HIS A 107 1.93 4.35 2.82
CA HIS A 107 0.76 5.03 2.24
C HIS A 107 0.15 4.26 1.06
N GLY A 108 -1.11 4.54 0.76
CA GLY A 108 -1.81 4.06 -0.44
C GLY A 108 -1.44 4.84 -1.71
N GLY A 109 -2.34 4.83 -2.70
CA GLY A 109 -2.18 5.62 -3.94
C GLY A 109 -1.87 4.78 -5.16
N GLY A 110 -2.24 3.49 -5.18
CA GLY A 110 -2.17 2.62 -6.37
C GLY A 110 -0.77 2.47 -6.95
N PHE A 111 0.27 2.70 -6.15
CA PHE A 111 1.69 2.72 -6.53
C PHE A 111 2.09 3.86 -7.47
N PHE A 112 1.18 4.71 -7.92
CA PHE A 112 1.49 5.82 -8.83
C PHE A 112 1.41 7.20 -8.17
N GLY A 113 0.98 7.27 -6.92
CA GLY A 113 0.80 8.51 -6.17
C GLY A 113 0.82 8.27 -4.67
N GLY A 114 0.46 9.31 -3.92
CA GLY A 114 0.55 9.33 -2.47
C GLY A 114 1.94 9.74 -1.96
N SER A 115 2.02 10.03 -0.68
CA SER A 115 3.26 10.32 0.02
C SER A 115 3.09 10.15 1.51
N LYS A 116 4.20 10.15 2.24
CA LYS A 116 4.24 10.11 3.71
C LYS A 116 3.43 11.22 4.39
N SER A 117 3.22 12.36 3.70
CA SER A 117 2.56 13.55 4.27
C SER A 117 1.14 13.77 3.78
N VAL A 118 0.77 13.23 2.61
CA VAL A 118 -0.52 13.52 1.95
C VAL A 118 -1.51 12.37 2.10
N GLY A 119 -1.05 11.17 2.49
CA GLY A 119 -1.88 9.98 2.56
C GLY A 119 -2.16 9.37 1.18
N ASP A 120 -3.28 8.64 1.04
CA ASP A 120 -3.69 8.02 -0.21
C ASP A 120 -4.56 8.97 -1.03
N PRO A 121 -4.10 9.44 -2.23
CA PRO A 121 -4.91 10.32 -3.09
C PRO A 121 -6.14 9.64 -3.68
N LEU A 122 -6.24 8.30 -3.59
CA LEU A 122 -7.42 7.55 -4.02
C LEU A 122 -8.48 7.42 -2.91
N ALA A 123 -8.13 7.73 -1.65
CA ALA A 123 -9.08 7.82 -0.56
C ALA A 123 -9.80 9.18 -0.60
N GLU A 124 -11.08 9.20 -0.20
CA GLU A 124 -11.86 10.45 -0.16
C GLU A 124 -11.45 11.39 0.97
N SER A 125 -10.67 10.90 1.94
CA SER A 125 -10.17 11.69 3.06
C SER A 125 -8.67 11.51 3.26
N ASP A 126 -8.07 12.47 3.99
CA ASP A 126 -6.66 12.44 4.34
C ASP A 126 -6.39 11.36 5.40
N ALA A 127 -5.50 10.41 5.09
CA ALA A 127 -5.09 9.36 6.01
C ALA A 127 -4.27 9.87 7.20
N THR A 128 -3.80 11.12 7.19
CA THR A 128 -3.04 11.70 8.32
C THR A 128 -3.88 11.79 9.59
N ALA A 129 -5.19 12.02 9.49
CA ALA A 129 -6.07 12.03 10.67
C ALA A 129 -6.07 10.69 11.40
N LEU A 130 -6.10 9.56 10.67
CA LEU A 130 -5.96 8.23 11.24
C LEU A 130 -4.60 8.06 11.92
N LEU A 131 -3.53 8.53 11.27
CA LEU A 131 -2.17 8.37 11.76
C LEU A 131 -1.91 9.24 13.01
N ASP A 132 -2.48 10.45 13.06
CA ASP A 132 -2.45 11.29 14.25
C ASP A 132 -3.17 10.63 15.43
N ASP A 133 -4.30 9.97 15.20
CA ASP A 133 -5.03 9.20 16.22
C ASP A 133 -4.21 7.99 16.71
N ILE A 134 -3.57 7.24 15.80
CA ILE A 134 -2.67 6.12 16.16
C ILE A 134 -1.50 6.61 17.02
N CYS A 135 -0.88 7.73 16.63
CA CYS A 135 0.20 8.34 17.38
C CYS A 135 -0.27 8.76 18.79
N ALA A 136 -1.46 9.37 18.91
CA ALA A 136 -2.07 9.75 20.18
C ALA A 136 -2.35 8.53 21.10
N GLU A 137 -2.51 7.34 20.54
CA GLU A 137 -2.65 6.07 21.27
C GLU A 137 -1.32 5.55 21.87
N GLY A 138 -0.20 6.30 21.70
CA GLY A 138 1.07 6.07 22.38
C GLY A 138 2.14 5.35 21.52
N PHE A 139 2.06 5.43 20.20
CA PHE A 139 3.05 4.88 19.26
C PHE A 139 3.95 5.97 18.70
N ASN A 140 5.26 5.70 18.58
CA ASN A 140 6.11 6.45 17.69
C ASN A 140 5.73 6.05 16.26
N LEU A 141 5.40 7.02 15.43
CA LEU A 141 4.91 6.81 14.07
C LEU A 141 5.99 7.17 13.06
N VAL A 142 6.31 6.24 12.17
CA VAL A 142 7.23 6.45 11.05
C VAL A 142 6.47 6.33 9.74
N ASN A 143 6.34 7.43 9.01
CA ASN A 143 5.72 7.46 7.68
C ASN A 143 6.80 7.40 6.61
N ILE A 144 6.69 6.45 5.67
CA ILE A 144 7.73 6.20 4.66
C ILE A 144 7.23 6.53 3.26
N ASP A 145 7.99 7.34 2.53
CA ASP A 145 7.90 7.44 1.08
C ASP A 145 8.58 6.24 0.42
N TYR A 146 8.04 5.80 -0.71
CA TYR A 146 8.60 4.74 -1.53
C TYR A 146 8.51 5.08 -3.03
N VAL A 147 9.30 4.39 -3.85
CA VAL A 147 9.32 4.62 -5.31
C VAL A 147 8.01 4.25 -5.97
N LEU A 148 7.64 5.04 -6.97
CA LEU A 148 6.37 4.93 -7.67
C LEU A 148 6.55 4.40 -9.09
N VAL A 149 5.49 3.84 -9.65
CA VAL A 149 5.40 3.50 -11.07
C VAL A 149 5.12 4.76 -11.89
N PRO A 150 5.45 4.81 -13.18
CA PRO A 150 5.95 3.70 -14.01
C PRO A 150 7.48 3.55 -14.02
N GLU A 151 8.23 4.37 -13.28
CA GLU A 151 9.69 4.36 -13.30
C GLU A 151 10.29 3.16 -12.56
N TYR A 152 9.62 2.72 -11.50
CA TYR A 152 10.03 1.58 -10.69
C TYR A 152 8.89 0.58 -10.51
N HIS A 153 9.20 -0.69 -10.75
CA HIS A 153 8.26 -1.78 -10.62
C HIS A 153 8.61 -2.69 -9.43
N PHE A 154 7.70 -3.58 -9.08
CA PHE A 154 7.92 -4.67 -8.15
C PHE A 154 9.20 -5.47 -8.53
N PRO A 155 10.10 -5.79 -7.57
CA PRO A 155 9.97 -5.57 -6.13
C PRO A 155 10.67 -4.28 -5.61
N ALA A 156 10.98 -3.27 -6.44
CA ALA A 156 11.74 -2.09 -6.01
C ALA A 156 11.20 -1.39 -4.75
N PRO A 157 9.89 -1.16 -4.55
CA PRO A 157 9.38 -0.59 -3.31
C PRO A 157 9.68 -1.43 -2.07
N LEU A 158 9.74 -2.77 -2.20
CA LEU A 158 10.08 -3.67 -1.10
C LEU A 158 11.59 -3.63 -0.75
N ILE A 159 12.43 -3.51 -1.77
CA ILE A 159 13.88 -3.31 -1.58
C ILE A 159 14.11 -1.99 -0.83
N GLN A 160 13.44 -0.93 -1.26
CA GLN A 160 13.53 0.38 -0.64
C GLN A 160 12.99 0.39 0.79
N ALA A 161 11.88 -0.31 1.07
CA ALA A 161 11.35 -0.48 2.42
C ALA A 161 12.36 -1.20 3.34
N ASN A 162 13.06 -2.20 2.82
CA ASN A 162 14.12 -2.90 3.56
C ASN A 162 15.32 -1.97 3.86
N GLU A 163 15.63 -1.00 2.97
CA GLU A 163 16.63 0.06 3.23
C GLU A 163 16.15 1.02 4.33
N ALA A 164 14.87 1.41 4.32
CA ALA A 164 14.30 2.22 5.39
C ALA A 164 14.37 1.49 6.75
N PHE A 165 14.08 0.20 6.79
CA PHE A 165 14.23 -0.60 8.01
C PHE A 165 15.67 -0.66 8.51
N ARG A 166 16.66 -0.79 7.59
CA ARG A 166 18.08 -0.71 7.95
C ARG A 166 18.40 0.62 8.61
N PHE A 167 18.00 1.72 7.99
CA PHE A 167 18.20 3.06 8.52
C PHE A 167 17.60 3.22 9.92
N LEU A 168 16.34 2.79 10.11
CA LEU A 168 15.65 2.89 11.39
C LEU A 168 16.31 2.06 12.49
N ILE A 169 16.82 0.86 12.17
CA ILE A 169 17.57 0.03 13.12
C ILE A 169 18.91 0.69 13.48
N ASP A 170 19.65 1.17 12.47
CA ASP A 170 20.97 1.76 12.67
C ASP A 170 20.92 3.10 13.44
N HIS A 171 19.79 3.83 13.37
CA HIS A 171 19.56 5.12 14.02
C HIS A 171 18.49 5.06 15.15
N ALA A 172 18.16 3.86 15.65
CA ALA A 172 17.11 3.69 16.66
C ALA A 172 17.36 4.51 17.93
N ASP A 173 18.60 4.53 18.40
CA ASP A 173 19.00 5.31 19.59
C ASP A 173 18.90 6.81 19.34
N GLU A 174 19.28 7.30 18.14
CA GLU A 174 19.23 8.72 17.76
C GLU A 174 17.80 9.25 17.74
N TYR A 175 16.88 8.45 17.18
CA TYR A 175 15.45 8.82 17.07
C TYR A 175 14.59 8.25 18.19
N HIS A 176 15.18 7.65 19.23
CA HIS A 176 14.45 7.05 20.37
C HIS A 176 13.34 6.08 19.94
N LEU A 177 13.61 5.25 18.92
CA LEU A 177 12.66 4.27 18.38
C LEU A 177 12.87 2.89 19.02
N ASP A 178 11.79 2.26 19.43
CA ASP A 178 11.82 0.88 19.87
C ASP A 178 11.64 -0.05 18.65
N MET A 179 12.74 -0.54 18.13
CA MET A 179 12.76 -1.43 16.97
C MET A 179 12.61 -2.92 17.35
N ASP A 180 12.38 -3.24 18.63
CA ASP A 180 12.03 -4.58 19.10
C ASP A 180 10.51 -4.78 19.26
N ARG A 181 9.72 -3.69 19.21
CA ARG A 181 8.25 -3.70 19.26
C ARG A 181 7.67 -2.94 18.07
N VAL A 182 7.84 -3.51 16.88
CA VAL A 182 7.43 -2.87 15.63
C VAL A 182 6.07 -3.37 15.18
N VAL A 183 5.22 -2.43 14.75
CA VAL A 183 4.00 -2.66 13.98
C VAL A 183 4.25 -2.15 12.56
N ILE A 184 3.94 -2.94 11.54
CA ILE A 184 3.97 -2.48 10.15
C ILE A 184 2.53 -2.36 9.67
N MET A 185 2.14 -1.18 9.22
CA MET A 185 0.80 -0.90 8.72
C MET A 185 0.85 -0.31 7.33
N GLY A 186 -0.15 -0.57 6.52
CA GLY A 186 -0.33 0.10 5.25
C GLY A 186 -1.78 0.08 4.81
N SER A 187 -2.14 1.05 3.96
CA SER A 187 -3.47 1.15 3.35
C SER A 187 -3.37 0.93 1.85
N SER A 188 -4.32 0.18 1.25
CA SER A 188 -4.39 -0.03 -0.20
C SER A 188 -3.08 -0.59 -0.79
N ALA A 189 -2.40 0.15 -1.66
CA ALA A 189 -1.08 -0.21 -2.20
C ALA A 189 -0.02 -0.41 -1.08
N GLY A 190 -0.06 0.41 -0.03
CA GLY A 190 0.80 0.25 1.14
C GLY A 190 0.49 -1.02 1.94
N ALA A 191 -0.78 -1.45 1.97
CA ALA A 191 -1.16 -2.71 2.60
C ALA A 191 -0.62 -3.93 1.83
N ILE A 192 -0.50 -3.84 0.50
CA ILE A 192 0.19 -4.85 -0.32
C ILE A 192 1.67 -4.92 0.09
N ILE A 193 2.35 -3.78 0.16
CA ILE A 193 3.76 -3.68 0.60
C ILE A 193 3.89 -4.31 1.99
N THR A 194 3.05 -3.91 2.95
CA THR A 194 3.04 -4.43 4.32
C THR A 194 2.86 -5.94 4.37
N SER A 195 1.90 -6.46 3.61
CA SER A 195 1.64 -7.90 3.54
C SER A 195 2.84 -8.68 3.00
N GLN A 196 3.46 -8.18 1.91
CA GLN A 196 4.65 -8.77 1.31
C GLN A 196 5.88 -8.68 2.22
N LEU A 197 6.07 -7.58 2.95
CA LEU A 197 7.13 -7.43 3.95
C LEU A 197 6.98 -8.44 5.09
N GLY A 198 5.76 -8.70 5.56
CA GLY A 198 5.49 -9.75 6.52
C GLY A 198 6.03 -11.10 6.05
N SER A 199 5.75 -11.48 4.80
CA SER A 199 6.27 -12.72 4.21
C SER A 199 7.79 -12.68 3.96
N ILE A 200 8.37 -11.54 3.53
CA ILE A 200 9.82 -11.39 3.31
C ILE A 200 10.58 -11.63 4.62
N ILE A 201 10.09 -11.08 5.72
CA ILE A 201 10.75 -11.15 7.03
C ILE A 201 10.70 -12.55 7.61
N THR A 202 9.66 -13.33 7.31
CA THR A 202 9.38 -14.59 8.01
C THR A 202 9.53 -15.85 7.16
N ASN A 203 9.47 -15.71 5.83
CA ASN A 203 9.56 -16.84 4.89
C ASN A 203 10.81 -16.68 3.98
N PRO A 204 11.89 -17.46 4.24
CA PRO A 204 13.14 -17.37 3.46
C PRO A 204 12.95 -17.67 1.97
N ASP A 205 12.05 -18.58 1.60
CA ASP A 205 11.80 -18.96 0.20
C ASP A 205 11.18 -17.79 -0.58
N TYR A 206 10.30 -17.02 0.08
CA TYR A 206 9.73 -15.81 -0.53
C TYR A 206 10.78 -14.69 -0.66
N ALA A 207 11.58 -14.49 0.37
CA ALA A 207 12.67 -13.52 0.35
C ALA A 207 13.68 -13.84 -0.77
N GLU A 208 14.06 -15.12 -0.93
CA GLU A 208 14.93 -15.59 -2.01
C GLU A 208 14.29 -15.38 -3.39
N ALA A 209 13.00 -15.70 -3.56
CA ALA A 209 12.27 -15.50 -4.82
C ALA A 209 12.26 -14.03 -5.27
N LEU A 210 12.32 -13.08 -4.34
CA LEU A 210 12.40 -11.64 -4.62
C LEU A 210 13.83 -11.08 -4.63
N GLY A 211 14.84 -11.89 -4.27
CA GLY A 211 16.23 -11.45 -4.14
C GLY A 211 16.45 -10.45 -3.02
N ILE A 212 15.63 -10.48 -1.96
CA ILE A 212 15.70 -9.57 -0.82
C ILE A 212 16.22 -10.30 0.42
N SER A 213 17.27 -9.75 1.03
CA SER A 213 17.74 -10.22 2.34
C SER A 213 17.12 -9.34 3.43
N PRO A 214 16.15 -9.85 4.22
CA PRO A 214 15.48 -9.03 5.23
C PRO A 214 16.46 -8.56 6.29
N VAL A 215 16.34 -7.29 6.70
CA VAL A 215 17.18 -6.70 7.75
C VAL A 215 16.49 -6.78 9.12
N MET A 216 15.17 -6.75 9.14
CA MET A 216 14.40 -7.00 10.36
C MET A 216 14.34 -8.49 10.65
N LYS A 217 14.34 -8.82 11.94
CA LYS A 217 14.14 -10.18 12.42
C LYS A 217 12.65 -10.43 12.68
N PRO A 218 12.15 -11.65 12.52
CA PRO A 218 10.74 -11.98 12.78
C PRO A 218 10.25 -11.53 14.17
N GLU A 219 11.05 -11.69 15.20
CA GLU A 219 10.70 -11.33 16.58
C GLU A 219 10.55 -9.82 16.82
N GLN A 220 11.06 -8.96 15.95
CA GLN A 220 10.94 -7.51 16.05
C GLN A 220 9.56 -7.03 15.57
N VAL A 221 8.95 -7.71 14.59
CA VAL A 221 7.63 -7.36 14.03
C VAL A 221 6.54 -8.07 14.83
N LYS A 222 5.81 -7.31 15.64
CA LYS A 222 4.75 -7.85 16.50
C LYS A 222 3.44 -8.02 15.74
N VAL A 223 3.11 -7.07 14.86
CA VAL A 223 1.84 -7.06 14.15
C VAL A 223 2.04 -6.47 12.75
N VAL A 224 1.35 -7.03 11.77
CA VAL A 224 1.08 -6.37 10.48
C VAL A 224 -0.38 -5.96 10.42
N VAL A 225 -0.66 -4.75 9.93
CA VAL A 225 -2.02 -4.24 9.73
C VAL A 225 -2.26 -4.01 8.25
N LEU A 226 -3.24 -4.72 7.70
CA LEU A 226 -3.59 -4.66 6.28
C LEU A 226 -4.92 -3.94 6.11
N ASP A 227 -4.87 -2.67 5.69
CA ASP A 227 -6.05 -1.88 5.44
C ASP A 227 -6.42 -1.97 3.95
N ASP A 228 -7.35 -2.87 3.67
CA ASP A 228 -8.01 -3.07 2.36
C ASP A 228 -7.05 -3.39 1.20
N ALA A 229 -6.19 -4.41 1.37
CA ALA A 229 -5.18 -4.81 0.41
C ALA A 229 -5.72 -5.66 -0.75
N PRO A 230 -5.58 -5.26 -2.03
CA PRO A 230 -5.82 -6.13 -3.18
C PRO A 230 -4.65 -7.12 -3.37
N LEU A 231 -4.87 -8.41 -3.12
CA LEU A 231 -3.83 -9.45 -3.13
C LEU A 231 -4.00 -10.50 -4.23
N VAL A 232 -5.26 -10.83 -4.61
CA VAL A 232 -5.58 -11.94 -5.52
C VAL A 232 -5.85 -11.44 -6.93
N TYR A 233 -4.80 -11.35 -7.75
CA TYR A 233 -4.84 -10.76 -9.09
C TYR A 233 -5.98 -11.26 -9.99
N GLU A 234 -6.31 -12.55 -9.91
CA GLU A 234 -7.37 -13.17 -10.71
C GLU A 234 -8.75 -12.57 -10.45
N LYS A 235 -9.00 -12.10 -9.24
CA LYS A 235 -10.28 -11.55 -8.78
C LYS A 235 -10.46 -10.07 -9.04
N PHE A 236 -9.41 -9.37 -9.48
CA PHE A 236 -9.44 -7.93 -9.68
C PHE A 236 -10.34 -7.48 -10.81
N SER A 237 -10.95 -6.33 -10.64
CA SER A 237 -11.55 -5.52 -11.69
C SER A 237 -10.51 -5.17 -12.77
N LEU A 238 -10.95 -4.73 -13.94
CA LEU A 238 -10.02 -4.27 -14.98
C LEU A 238 -9.19 -3.07 -14.51
N GLY A 239 -9.80 -2.15 -13.76
CA GLY A 239 -9.10 -1.00 -13.17
C GLY A 239 -7.98 -1.43 -12.25
N THR A 240 -8.27 -2.29 -11.27
CA THR A 240 -7.28 -2.83 -10.34
C THR A 240 -6.20 -3.63 -11.06
N LYS A 241 -6.55 -4.40 -12.12
CA LYS A 241 -5.57 -5.09 -12.97
C LYS A 241 -4.63 -4.12 -13.70
N VAL A 242 -5.13 -2.95 -14.11
CA VAL A 242 -4.27 -1.91 -14.71
C VAL A 242 -3.27 -1.38 -13.67
N LEU A 243 -3.72 -1.04 -12.46
CA LEU A 243 -2.86 -0.52 -11.40
C LEU A 243 -1.82 -1.57 -10.96
N VAL A 244 -2.27 -2.74 -10.57
CA VAL A 244 -1.38 -3.82 -10.10
C VAL A 244 -0.51 -4.38 -11.23
N GLY A 245 -1.06 -4.54 -12.44
CA GLY A 245 -0.27 -4.95 -13.59
C GLY A 245 0.81 -3.93 -13.96
N ASN A 246 0.52 -2.63 -13.77
CA ASN A 246 1.52 -1.59 -13.91
C ASN A 246 2.58 -1.66 -12.80
N TYR A 247 2.18 -1.91 -11.56
CA TYR A 247 3.10 -2.12 -10.44
C TYR A 247 4.05 -3.29 -10.70
N VAL A 248 3.53 -4.43 -11.17
CA VAL A 248 4.35 -5.62 -11.39
C VAL A 248 5.31 -5.48 -12.58
N LYS A 249 4.84 -5.01 -13.74
CA LYS A 249 5.70 -4.93 -14.94
C LYS A 249 5.23 -3.99 -16.07
N GLY A 250 4.25 -3.16 -15.83
CA GLY A 250 3.70 -2.27 -16.87
C GLY A 250 2.71 -2.93 -17.84
N SER A 251 2.09 -4.07 -17.46
CA SER A 251 1.13 -4.81 -18.29
C SER A 251 0.11 -5.55 -17.44
N ILE A 252 -1.16 -5.64 -17.91
CA ILE A 252 -2.15 -6.50 -17.23
C ILE A 252 -1.93 -8.00 -17.50
N PHE A 253 -1.11 -8.37 -18.48
CA PHE A 253 -0.86 -9.77 -18.83
C PHE A 253 0.30 -10.34 -18.01
N LEU A 254 0.03 -10.63 -16.74
CA LEU A 254 1.01 -11.25 -15.86
C LEU A 254 1.13 -12.75 -16.12
N SER A 255 2.37 -13.26 -16.11
CA SER A 255 2.67 -14.68 -16.13
C SER A 255 2.18 -15.37 -14.83
N ARG A 256 2.19 -16.68 -14.81
CA ARG A 256 1.86 -17.44 -13.59
C ARG A 256 2.84 -17.13 -12.45
N GLU A 257 4.12 -17.06 -12.75
CA GLU A 257 5.17 -16.78 -11.79
C GLU A 257 5.03 -15.38 -11.20
N GLU A 258 4.82 -14.33 -12.04
CA GLU A 258 4.59 -12.96 -11.60
C GLU A 258 3.38 -12.83 -10.68
N LYS A 259 2.30 -13.57 -10.96
CA LYS A 259 1.13 -13.59 -10.09
C LYS A 259 1.39 -14.30 -8.77
N GLN A 260 2.16 -15.39 -8.78
CA GLN A 260 2.51 -16.13 -7.57
C GLN A 260 3.46 -15.35 -6.67
N THR A 261 4.42 -14.63 -7.22
CA THR A 261 5.31 -13.77 -6.43
C THR A 261 4.62 -12.50 -5.93
N TYR A 262 3.66 -11.96 -6.71
CA TYR A 262 2.84 -10.83 -6.25
C TYR A 262 1.89 -11.23 -5.11
N ASN A 263 1.19 -12.37 -5.24
CA ASN A 263 0.22 -12.86 -4.25
C ASN A 263 0.94 -13.55 -3.09
N ASN A 264 1.33 -12.77 -2.07
CA ASN A 264 2.03 -13.30 -0.91
C ASN A 264 1.17 -14.17 0.01
N ILE A 265 -0.16 -14.23 -0.16
CA ILE A 265 -1.03 -15.19 0.57
C ILE A 265 -0.51 -16.62 0.39
N LEU A 266 0.05 -16.93 -0.79
CA LEU A 266 0.63 -18.24 -1.11
C LEU A 266 1.90 -18.57 -0.31
N TRP A 267 2.50 -17.58 0.34
CA TRP A 267 3.76 -17.65 1.07
C TRP A 267 3.58 -17.46 2.59
N VAL A 268 2.33 -17.32 3.05
CA VAL A 268 2.00 -17.26 4.47
C VAL A 268 2.22 -18.63 5.10
N ASP A 269 3.02 -18.66 6.15
CA ASP A 269 3.26 -19.85 6.98
C ASP A 269 3.09 -19.53 8.48
N SER A 270 3.36 -20.50 9.34
CA SER A 270 3.18 -20.34 10.80
C SER A 270 4.14 -19.34 11.46
N ASN A 271 5.11 -18.79 10.73
CA ASN A 271 6.02 -17.78 11.21
C ASN A 271 5.58 -16.36 10.83
N TYR A 272 4.53 -16.22 9.99
CA TYR A 272 4.01 -14.91 9.60
C TYR A 272 3.64 -14.10 10.85
N PRO A 273 3.88 -12.76 10.88
CA PRO A 273 3.56 -11.95 12.06
C PRO A 273 2.07 -12.01 12.40
N ASP A 274 1.73 -11.77 13.67
CA ASP A 274 0.35 -11.54 14.06
C ASP A 274 -0.26 -10.46 13.16
N ALA A 275 -1.54 -10.59 12.77
CA ALA A 275 -2.12 -9.76 11.75
C ALA A 275 -3.48 -9.18 12.13
N PHE A 276 -3.71 -7.91 11.74
CA PHE A 276 -5.02 -7.28 11.80
C PHE A 276 -5.48 -6.89 10.39
N LEU A 277 -6.66 -7.35 9.98
CA LEU A 277 -7.18 -7.19 8.65
C LEU A 277 -8.41 -6.26 8.66
N LEU A 278 -8.44 -5.31 7.74
CA LEU A 278 -9.58 -4.42 7.50
C LEU A 278 -10.07 -4.63 6.06
N GLY A 279 -11.29 -5.10 5.88
CA GLY A 279 -11.87 -5.40 4.58
C GLY A 279 -13.03 -4.47 4.24
N SER A 280 -12.94 -3.77 3.10
CA SER A 280 -14.01 -2.92 2.57
C SER A 280 -14.23 -3.15 1.07
N GLU A 281 -13.53 -2.48 0.18
CA GLU A 281 -13.58 -2.74 -1.27
C GLU A 281 -12.98 -4.11 -1.61
N TYR A 282 -11.84 -4.44 -0.98
CA TYR A 282 -11.12 -5.71 -1.19
C TYR A 282 -11.41 -6.74 -0.10
N TYR A 283 -12.62 -6.74 0.47
CA TYR A 283 -13.02 -7.70 1.51
C TYR A 283 -12.83 -9.17 1.11
N VAL A 284 -12.94 -9.49 -0.20
CA VAL A 284 -12.70 -10.85 -0.70
C VAL A 284 -11.24 -11.25 -0.51
N ASP A 285 -10.31 -10.35 -0.78
CA ASP A 285 -8.87 -10.57 -0.61
C ASP A 285 -8.53 -10.70 0.88
N MET A 286 -9.13 -9.87 1.74
CA MET A 286 -8.94 -9.94 3.18
C MET A 286 -9.47 -11.25 3.78
N ARG A 287 -10.60 -11.79 3.29
CA ARG A 287 -11.10 -13.13 3.67
C ARG A 287 -10.19 -14.26 3.19
N GLU A 288 -9.54 -14.12 2.03
CA GLU A 288 -8.53 -15.08 1.56
C GLU A 288 -7.30 -15.07 2.49
N MET A 289 -6.86 -13.87 2.87
CA MET A 289 -5.75 -13.71 3.83
C MET A 289 -6.11 -14.28 5.21
N ASP A 290 -7.31 -13.99 5.73
CA ASP A 290 -7.87 -14.56 6.97
C ASP A 290 -7.87 -16.11 6.94
N THR A 291 -8.28 -16.68 5.83
CA THR A 291 -8.28 -18.15 5.61
C THR A 291 -6.84 -18.69 5.64
N ALA A 292 -5.88 -18.02 5.00
CA ALA A 292 -4.49 -18.44 4.98
C ALA A 292 -3.86 -18.34 6.39
N LEU A 293 -4.09 -17.26 7.10
CA LEU A 293 -3.61 -17.06 8.48
C LEU A 293 -4.20 -18.10 9.43
N THR A 294 -5.51 -18.40 9.32
CA THR A 294 -6.16 -19.47 10.07
C THR A 294 -5.50 -20.82 9.79
N SER A 295 -5.26 -21.12 8.51
CA SER A 295 -4.64 -22.38 8.09
C SER A 295 -3.20 -22.53 8.58
N ALA A 296 -2.48 -21.41 8.66
CA ALA A 296 -1.11 -21.34 9.18
C ALA A 296 -1.04 -21.27 10.71
N ASN A 297 -2.19 -21.21 11.42
CA ASN A 297 -2.30 -21.05 12.87
C ASN A 297 -1.60 -19.78 13.38
N VAL A 298 -1.67 -18.69 12.60
CA VAL A 298 -1.20 -17.36 12.98
C VAL A 298 -2.31 -16.65 13.76
N ASN A 299 -1.95 -15.96 14.85
CA ASN A 299 -2.91 -15.13 15.60
C ASN A 299 -3.30 -13.90 14.79
N HIS A 300 -4.59 -13.71 14.53
CA HIS A 300 -5.08 -12.61 13.72
C HIS A 300 -6.51 -12.22 14.07
N SER A 301 -6.94 -11.08 13.56
CA SER A 301 -8.31 -10.60 13.63
C SER A 301 -8.69 -9.91 12.33
N ILE A 302 -9.96 -9.97 11.96
CA ILE A 302 -10.52 -9.29 10.79
C ILE A 302 -11.71 -8.43 11.20
N VAL A 303 -11.83 -7.25 10.60
CA VAL A 303 -13.05 -6.44 10.57
C VAL A 303 -13.56 -6.45 9.14
N ASP A 304 -14.72 -6.99 8.95
CA ASP A 304 -15.41 -7.10 7.66
C ASP A 304 -16.85 -6.58 7.84
N PRO A 305 -17.09 -5.28 7.62
CA PRO A 305 -18.41 -4.68 7.83
C PRO A 305 -19.50 -5.30 6.98
N LEU A 306 -19.16 -5.80 5.78
CA LEU A 306 -20.10 -6.49 4.92
C LEU A 306 -20.56 -7.82 5.52
N ALA A 307 -19.64 -8.61 6.11
CA ALA A 307 -19.99 -9.85 6.77
C ALA A 307 -20.66 -9.64 8.13
N GLU A 308 -20.19 -8.67 8.90
CA GLU A 308 -20.63 -8.45 10.28
C GLU A 308 -21.97 -7.71 10.37
N ARG A 309 -22.25 -6.78 9.42
CA ARG A 309 -23.36 -5.80 9.51
C ARG A 309 -24.14 -5.61 8.22
N ASP A 310 -23.84 -6.35 7.15
CA ASP A 310 -24.39 -6.16 5.79
C ASP A 310 -24.18 -4.71 5.27
N LEU A 311 -23.03 -4.11 5.59
CA LEU A 311 -22.67 -2.75 5.23
C LEU A 311 -21.45 -2.74 4.29
N GLN A 312 -21.61 -2.14 3.11
CA GLN A 312 -20.49 -1.86 2.22
C GLN A 312 -19.88 -0.52 2.61
N MET A 313 -18.66 -0.56 3.15
CA MET A 313 -17.87 0.63 3.46
C MET A 313 -17.01 1.02 2.27
N GLN A 314 -16.55 2.28 2.26
CA GLN A 314 -15.64 2.80 1.24
C GLN A 314 -14.24 2.20 1.40
N HIS A 315 -13.44 2.31 0.35
CA HIS A 315 -12.04 1.90 0.34
C HIS A 315 -11.26 2.56 1.48
N CYS A 316 -10.52 1.75 2.26
CA CYS A 316 -9.79 2.21 3.46
C CYS A 316 -10.68 2.98 4.43
N PHE A 317 -11.87 2.45 4.75
CA PHE A 317 -12.92 3.15 5.49
C PHE A 317 -12.50 3.67 6.86
N VAL A 318 -11.53 3.04 7.52
CA VAL A 318 -11.02 3.49 8.82
C VAL A 318 -10.38 4.87 8.72
N ALA A 319 -9.83 5.24 7.56
CA ALA A 319 -9.35 6.58 7.27
C ALA A 319 -10.43 7.44 6.59
N SER A 320 -11.04 6.94 5.51
CA SER A 320 -11.95 7.71 4.66
C SER A 320 -13.29 8.05 5.33
N GLU A 321 -13.77 7.20 6.23
CA GLU A 321 -15.04 7.38 6.94
C GLU A 321 -14.84 7.55 8.46
N ARG A 322 -13.76 8.20 8.86
CA ARG A 322 -13.24 8.28 10.24
C ARG A 322 -14.28 8.70 11.30
N VAL A 323 -15.32 9.46 10.91
CA VAL A 323 -16.41 9.89 11.80
C VAL A 323 -17.54 8.86 11.95
N ASP A 324 -17.58 7.84 11.09
CA ASP A 324 -18.59 6.78 11.13
C ASP A 324 -18.37 5.85 12.33
N GLU A 325 -19.45 5.34 12.91
CA GLU A 325 -19.41 4.45 14.08
C GLU A 325 -18.76 3.09 13.75
N VAL A 326 -18.87 2.62 12.50
CA VAL A 326 -18.23 1.37 12.07
C VAL A 326 -16.73 1.56 11.95
N ALA A 327 -16.28 2.70 11.42
CA ALA A 327 -14.87 3.04 11.33
C ALA A 327 -14.23 3.25 12.72
N LYS A 328 -14.95 3.86 13.66
CA LYS A 328 -14.50 3.99 15.06
C LYS A 328 -14.38 2.64 15.75
N ASP A 329 -15.39 1.78 15.65
CA ASP A 329 -15.35 0.42 16.20
C ASP A 329 -14.17 -0.39 15.63
N ALA A 330 -13.94 -0.29 14.31
CA ALA A 330 -12.81 -0.95 13.66
C ALA A 330 -11.46 -0.44 14.18
N PHE A 331 -11.32 0.87 14.34
CA PHE A 331 -10.13 1.49 14.91
C PHE A 331 -9.88 1.02 16.35
N ASP A 332 -10.90 1.05 17.21
CA ASP A 332 -10.79 0.64 18.62
C ASP A 332 -10.40 -0.84 18.74
N ARG A 333 -10.97 -1.71 17.89
CA ARG A 333 -10.61 -3.14 17.81
C ARG A 333 -9.16 -3.32 17.33
N MET A 334 -8.74 -2.58 16.32
CA MET A 334 -7.37 -2.58 15.81
C MET A 334 -6.38 -2.16 16.90
N MET A 335 -6.62 -1.01 17.55
CA MET A 335 -5.72 -0.50 18.59
C MET A 335 -5.69 -1.41 19.81
N THR A 336 -6.82 -2.04 20.19
CA THR A 336 -6.87 -3.04 21.26
C THR A 336 -5.97 -4.24 20.93
N PHE A 337 -6.07 -4.78 19.71
CA PHE A 337 -5.27 -5.91 19.25
C PHE A 337 -3.77 -5.56 19.26
N ILE A 338 -3.38 -4.45 18.64
CA ILE A 338 -1.99 -4.00 18.55
C ILE A 338 -1.40 -3.79 19.95
N LYS A 339 -2.10 -3.08 20.85
CA LYS A 339 -1.62 -2.80 22.21
C LYS A 339 -1.44 -4.04 23.08
N GLN A 340 -2.19 -5.11 22.83
CA GLN A 340 -2.01 -6.38 23.54
C GLN A 340 -0.67 -7.04 23.19
N LEU A 341 -0.22 -6.89 21.96
CA LEU A 341 0.97 -7.55 21.39
C LEU A 341 2.25 -6.72 21.49
N THR A 342 2.11 -5.41 21.76
CA THR A 342 3.26 -4.48 21.87
C THR A 342 3.57 -4.02 23.29
N LYS A 343 3.04 -4.74 24.32
CA LYS A 343 3.30 -4.45 25.75
C LYS A 343 4.74 -4.64 26.16
#